data_cadff95314560801f2d2cbf91fd80608
#
_entry.id   cadff95314560801f2d2cbf91fd80608
#
_cell.length_a   1.000
_cell.length_b   1.000
_cell.length_c   1.000
_cell.angle_alpha   90.00
_cell.angle_beta   90.00
_cell.angle_gamma   90.00
#
_symmetry.space_group_name_H-M   'P 1'
#
loop_
_entity.id
_entity.type
_entity.pdbx_description
1 polymer ?
#
loop_
_entity_poly.entity_id
_entity_poly.type
_entity_poly.pdbx_seq_one_letter_code
_entity_poly.pdbx_strand_id
1 'polypeptide(L)'
;MMHARSTIAALLAVILACACFGGVAASRPAPLFDRWEQRLARLDPVRPLDYLELGEEVADSAATRAERRLARELFGLAGALDSARLGRSAMLALASIAESDAEYLRAVAAAELVGGRGAKRWTLVAEPAQLEALARAISYHRRAEGRKALAALKQDNADDLLSSVGGALAGDADVFRDECKSMKPGSQPVADEDMVVRGILVELALRSGDLRTPGLDMALFGDVALPEIDLSDPQSTWNVDPKRAWWRGGKWSGNG
;
A
#
# COMPACT_ATOMS: atom_id res chain seq x y z
N MET A 1 9.49 81.85 -13.07
CA MET A 1 10.01 80.54 -12.68
C MET A 1 9.70 80.19 -11.17
N MET A 2 8.48 80.39 -10.65
CA MET A 2 8.20 80.24 -9.21
C MET A 2 6.97 79.34 -8.87
N HIS A 3 6.40 78.65 -9.82
CA HIS A 3 5.21 77.78 -9.52
C HIS A 3 5.44 76.27 -9.63
N ALA A 4 6.62 75.77 -9.96
CA ALA A 4 6.92 74.35 -10.14
C ALA A 4 7.37 73.65 -8.85
N ARG A 5 7.70 74.38 -7.77
CA ARG A 5 8.21 73.78 -6.51
C ARG A 5 7.08 73.40 -5.48
N SER A 6 5.89 73.97 -5.64
CA SER A 6 4.81 73.77 -4.67
C SER A 6 3.98 72.49 -4.94
N THR A 7 3.96 72.03 -6.17
CA THR A 7 3.18 70.85 -6.55
C THR A 7 3.86 69.53 -6.19
N ILE A 8 5.19 69.49 -6.14
CA ILE A 8 5.97 68.28 -5.78
C ILE A 8 5.86 67.97 -4.28
N ALA A 9 5.81 69.00 -3.44
CA ALA A 9 5.66 68.80 -1.99
C ALA A 9 4.28 68.26 -1.59
N ALA A 10 3.22 68.64 -2.31
CA ALA A 10 1.86 68.12 -2.08
C ALA A 10 1.71 66.66 -2.52
N LEU A 11 2.38 66.25 -3.58
CA LEU A 11 2.34 64.86 -4.07
C LEU A 11 3.09 63.91 -3.15
N LEU A 12 4.20 64.33 -2.56
CA LEU A 12 4.97 63.53 -1.61
C LEU A 12 4.23 63.34 -0.28
N ALA A 13 3.45 64.30 0.17
CA ALA A 13 2.65 64.17 1.40
C ALA A 13 1.49 63.19 1.25
N VAL A 14 0.87 63.10 0.07
CA VAL A 14 -0.21 62.12 -0.20
C VAL A 14 0.32 60.69 -0.30
N ILE A 15 1.50 60.47 -0.85
CA ILE A 15 2.13 59.15 -0.92
C ILE A 15 2.54 58.65 0.47
N LEU A 16 3.01 59.54 1.36
CA LEU A 16 3.36 59.14 2.73
C LEU A 16 2.14 58.84 3.60
N ALA A 17 1.02 59.47 3.37
CA ALA A 17 -0.23 59.19 4.11
C ALA A 17 -0.89 57.87 3.69
N CYS A 18 -0.74 57.42 2.46
CA CYS A 18 -1.23 56.12 2.00
C CYS A 18 -0.38 54.91 2.52
N ALA A 19 0.88 55.15 2.88
CA ALA A 19 1.74 54.08 3.40
C ALA A 19 1.43 53.69 4.87
N CYS A 20 0.71 54.51 5.61
CA CYS A 20 0.40 54.27 7.02
C CYS A 20 -0.93 53.49 7.25
N PHE A 21 -1.75 53.31 6.23
CA PHE A 21 -3.04 52.57 6.38
C PHE A 21 -3.07 51.20 5.73
N GLY A 22 -1.97 50.76 5.17
CA GLY A 22 -1.81 49.39 4.65
C GLY A 22 -1.29 48.42 5.70
N GLY A 23 -1.79 48.48 6.91
CA GLY A 23 -1.70 47.37 7.85
C GLY A 23 -2.54 46.19 7.29
N VAL A 24 -1.99 45.49 6.29
CA VAL A 24 -2.46 44.15 5.98
C VAL A 24 -2.34 43.38 7.27
N ALA A 25 -3.45 43.26 7.99
CA ALA A 25 -3.57 42.22 8.99
C ALA A 25 -3.16 40.95 8.26
N ALA A 26 -1.94 40.48 8.52
CA ALA A 26 -1.50 39.18 8.07
C ALA A 26 -2.53 38.23 8.63
N SER A 27 -3.53 37.88 7.83
CA SER A 27 -4.49 36.86 8.13
C SER A 27 -3.63 35.67 8.49
N ARG A 28 -3.53 35.32 9.78
CA ARG A 28 -2.95 34.08 10.18
C ARG A 28 -3.62 33.05 9.27
N PRO A 29 -2.87 32.27 8.48
CA PRO A 29 -3.48 31.21 7.73
C PRO A 29 -4.35 30.44 8.73
N ALA A 30 -5.64 30.33 8.45
CA ALA A 30 -6.53 29.53 9.28
C ALA A 30 -5.81 28.22 9.55
N PRO A 31 -5.68 27.76 10.79
CA PRO A 31 -4.98 26.54 11.08
C PRO A 31 -5.59 25.45 10.22
N LEU A 32 -4.75 24.79 9.41
CA LEU A 32 -5.13 23.83 8.36
C LEU A 32 -6.05 22.72 8.88
N PHE A 33 -6.17 22.60 10.21
CA PHE A 33 -6.89 21.52 10.90
C PHE A 33 -7.87 22.03 11.94
N ASP A 34 -8.40 23.25 11.86
CA ASP A 34 -9.30 23.83 12.87
C ASP A 34 -10.43 22.89 13.29
N ARG A 35 -11.04 22.22 12.30
CA ARG A 35 -12.13 21.27 12.56
C ARG A 35 -11.67 20.00 13.30
N TRP A 36 -10.38 19.64 13.23
CA TRP A 36 -9.82 18.45 13.84
C TRP A 36 -9.04 18.73 15.12
N GLU A 37 -8.65 19.98 15.36
CA GLU A 37 -7.74 20.38 16.44
C GLU A 37 -8.18 19.87 17.81
N GLN A 38 -9.46 20.02 18.14
CA GLN A 38 -10.00 19.56 19.42
C GLN A 38 -9.94 18.04 19.56
N ARG A 39 -10.15 17.31 18.49
CA ARG A 39 -10.12 15.84 18.50
C ARG A 39 -8.68 15.35 18.55
N LEU A 40 -7.80 15.93 17.74
CA LEU A 40 -6.37 15.65 17.76
C LEU A 40 -5.77 15.89 19.15
N ALA A 41 -6.14 16.97 19.83
CA ALA A 41 -5.66 17.29 21.17
C ALA A 41 -6.13 16.29 22.24
N ARG A 42 -7.16 15.49 21.97
CA ARG A 42 -7.70 14.46 22.88
C ARG A 42 -7.11 13.07 22.62
N LEU A 43 -6.35 12.89 21.56
CA LEU A 43 -5.73 11.60 21.26
C LEU A 43 -4.74 11.23 22.36
N ASP A 44 -4.78 9.94 22.72
CA ASP A 44 -3.92 9.34 23.73
C ASP A 44 -3.23 8.11 23.13
N PRO A 45 -1.90 8.03 23.12
CA PRO A 45 -1.16 6.87 22.59
C PRO A 45 -1.51 5.54 23.28
N VAL A 46 -2.09 5.56 24.47
CA VAL A 46 -2.61 4.36 25.15
C VAL A 46 -3.86 3.80 24.46
N ARG A 47 -4.52 4.60 23.63
CA ARG A 47 -5.73 4.24 22.88
C ARG A 47 -5.51 4.35 21.36
N PRO A 48 -4.71 3.47 20.78
CA PRO A 48 -4.35 3.54 19.36
C PRO A 48 -5.54 3.47 18.40
N LEU A 49 -6.66 2.86 18.82
CA LEU A 49 -7.88 2.78 18.02
C LEU A 49 -8.46 4.17 17.71
N ASP A 50 -8.36 5.12 18.66
CA ASP A 50 -8.87 6.48 18.45
C ASP A 50 -8.15 7.18 17.27
N TYR A 51 -6.87 6.84 17.03
CA TYR A 51 -6.11 7.34 15.87
C TYR A 51 -6.64 6.75 14.57
N LEU A 52 -6.95 5.44 14.55
CA LEU A 52 -7.49 4.77 13.36
C LEU A 52 -8.85 5.37 12.98
N GLU A 53 -9.78 5.45 13.96
CA GLU A 53 -11.12 5.99 13.76
C GLU A 53 -11.09 7.46 13.30
N LEU A 54 -10.25 8.29 13.92
CA LEU A 54 -10.10 9.68 13.49
C LEU A 54 -9.47 9.76 12.10
N GLY A 55 -8.54 8.85 11.78
CA GLY A 55 -7.92 8.76 10.47
C GLY A 55 -8.94 8.45 9.37
N GLU A 56 -9.87 7.53 9.61
CA GLU A 56 -10.96 7.19 8.70
C GLU A 56 -11.86 8.41 8.45
N GLU A 57 -12.30 9.10 9.50
CA GLU A 57 -13.15 10.30 9.37
C GLU A 57 -12.44 11.43 8.60
N VAL A 58 -11.15 11.63 8.87
CA VAL A 58 -10.34 12.62 8.14
C VAL A 58 -10.20 12.22 6.68
N ALA A 59 -9.93 10.94 6.39
CA ALA A 59 -9.78 10.43 5.03
C ALA A 59 -11.07 10.59 4.21
N ASP A 60 -12.21 10.20 4.79
CA ASP A 60 -13.52 10.25 4.14
C ASP A 60 -13.94 11.69 3.77
N SER A 61 -13.51 12.66 4.57
CA SER A 61 -13.87 14.06 4.40
C SER A 61 -12.75 14.94 3.86
N ALA A 62 -11.61 14.36 3.48
CA ALA A 62 -10.42 15.09 3.06
C ALA A 62 -10.64 15.83 1.74
N ALA A 63 -10.72 17.16 1.81
CA ALA A 63 -10.80 18.04 0.65
C ALA A 63 -9.42 18.53 0.19
N THR A 64 -8.42 18.48 1.05
CA THR A 64 -7.09 19.04 0.82
C THR A 64 -5.99 17.97 0.92
N ARG A 65 -4.85 18.24 0.28
CA ARG A 65 -3.67 17.39 0.41
C ARG A 65 -3.16 17.32 1.86
N ALA A 66 -3.32 18.40 2.61
CA ALA A 66 -2.92 18.46 4.00
C ALA A 66 -3.77 17.53 4.88
N GLU A 67 -5.08 17.45 4.65
CA GLU A 67 -5.97 16.52 5.34
C GLU A 67 -5.67 15.06 4.98
N ARG A 68 -5.41 14.74 3.70
CA ARG A 68 -4.97 13.41 3.30
C ARG A 68 -3.65 13.02 3.98
N ARG A 69 -2.71 13.95 4.11
CA ARG A 69 -1.48 13.73 4.85
C ARG A 69 -1.74 13.46 6.34
N LEU A 70 -2.64 14.23 6.96
CA LEU A 70 -3.05 14.00 8.35
C LEU A 70 -3.67 12.61 8.54
N ALA A 71 -4.55 12.18 7.64
CA ALA A 71 -5.11 10.83 7.68
C ALA A 71 -4.02 9.76 7.62
N ARG A 72 -3.01 9.91 6.75
CA ARG A 72 -1.86 9.01 6.67
C ARG A 72 -1.06 8.96 7.97
N GLU A 73 -0.82 10.11 8.59
CA GLU A 73 -0.09 10.19 9.85
C GLU A 73 -0.89 9.49 10.98
N LEU A 74 -2.21 9.67 11.01
CA LEU A 74 -3.10 9.00 11.97
C LEU A 74 -3.10 7.48 11.80
N PHE A 75 -3.26 6.98 10.57
CA PHE A 75 -3.18 5.56 10.28
C PHE A 75 -1.81 4.98 10.63
N GLY A 76 -0.74 5.68 10.27
CA GLY A 76 0.62 5.29 10.62
C GLY A 76 0.83 5.19 12.12
N LEU A 77 0.35 6.18 12.90
CA LEU A 77 0.43 6.16 14.36
C LEU A 77 -0.40 5.04 14.97
N ALA A 78 -1.62 4.79 14.49
CA ALA A 78 -2.44 3.68 14.96
C ALA A 78 -1.71 2.34 14.81
N GLY A 79 -1.14 2.09 13.63
CA GLY A 79 -0.38 0.88 13.34
C GLY A 79 0.93 0.77 14.11
N ALA A 80 1.67 1.86 14.25
CA ALA A 80 2.93 1.88 14.98
C ALA A 80 2.78 1.70 16.49
N LEU A 81 1.69 2.24 17.07
CA LEU A 81 1.39 2.13 18.51
C LEU A 81 0.88 0.73 18.89
N ASP A 82 0.13 0.07 18.03
CA ASP A 82 -0.38 -1.29 18.27
C ASP A 82 -0.40 -2.11 16.98
N SER A 83 0.79 -2.47 16.51
CA SER A 83 0.94 -3.23 15.27
C SER A 83 0.29 -4.62 15.33
N ALA A 84 0.22 -5.23 16.52
CA ALA A 84 -0.33 -6.56 16.69
C ALA A 84 -1.86 -6.62 16.47
N ARG A 85 -2.60 -5.57 16.84
CA ARG A 85 -4.06 -5.53 16.72
C ARG A 85 -4.52 -4.68 15.54
N LEU A 86 -3.88 -3.53 15.33
CA LEU A 86 -4.32 -2.53 14.36
C LEU A 86 -3.44 -2.48 13.10
N GLY A 87 -2.26 -3.09 13.13
CA GLY A 87 -1.29 -2.96 12.06
C GLY A 87 -1.86 -3.29 10.68
N ARG A 88 -2.55 -4.42 10.52
CA ARG A 88 -3.16 -4.80 9.24
C ARG A 88 -4.24 -3.81 8.80
N SER A 89 -5.13 -3.41 9.69
CA SER A 89 -6.20 -2.44 9.39
C SER A 89 -5.63 -1.08 9.00
N ALA A 90 -4.63 -0.60 9.74
CA ALA A 90 -3.96 0.66 9.45
C ALA A 90 -3.25 0.65 8.07
N MET A 91 -2.60 -0.46 7.70
CA MET A 91 -1.99 -0.60 6.38
C MET A 91 -3.01 -0.67 5.25
N LEU A 92 -4.14 -1.37 5.44
CA LEU A 92 -5.22 -1.39 4.46
C LEU A 92 -5.87 0.00 4.31
N ALA A 93 -6.01 0.76 5.41
CA ALA A 93 -6.45 2.14 5.38
C ALA A 93 -5.46 3.05 4.63
N LEU A 94 -4.15 2.87 4.83
CA LEU A 94 -3.11 3.55 4.06
C LEU A 94 -3.18 3.20 2.56
N ALA A 95 -3.43 1.93 2.24
CA ALA A 95 -3.62 1.50 0.86
C ALA A 95 -4.83 2.19 0.19
N SER A 96 -5.95 2.35 0.91
CA SER A 96 -7.16 2.97 0.37
C SER A 96 -6.99 4.46 -0.02
N ILE A 97 -6.01 5.15 0.58
CA ILE A 97 -5.70 6.56 0.30
C ILE A 97 -4.33 6.75 -0.38
N ALA A 98 -3.77 5.69 -0.94
CA ALA A 98 -2.51 5.76 -1.68
C ALA A 98 -2.63 6.68 -2.90
N GLU A 99 -1.59 7.48 -3.15
CA GLU A 99 -1.55 8.41 -4.29
C GLU A 99 -0.83 7.81 -5.51
N SER A 100 -0.25 6.60 -5.36
CA SER A 100 0.42 5.87 -6.43
C SER A 100 0.29 4.36 -6.24
N ASP A 101 0.44 3.61 -7.33
CA ASP A 101 0.44 2.14 -7.30
C ASP A 101 1.56 1.60 -6.40
N ALA A 102 2.72 2.25 -6.39
CA ALA A 102 3.84 1.86 -5.53
C ALA A 102 3.50 2.01 -4.02
N GLU A 103 2.83 3.09 -3.64
CA GLU A 103 2.34 3.26 -2.25
C GLU A 103 1.28 2.23 -1.91
N TYR A 104 0.33 1.99 -2.81
CA TYR A 104 -0.71 0.98 -2.64
C TYR A 104 -0.10 -0.41 -2.43
N LEU A 105 0.76 -0.86 -3.33
CA LEU A 105 1.41 -2.17 -3.25
C LEU A 105 2.26 -2.31 -1.98
N ARG A 106 2.99 -1.25 -1.61
CA ARG A 106 3.76 -1.24 -0.36
C ARG A 106 2.86 -1.41 0.86
N ALA A 107 1.74 -0.70 0.93
CA ALA A 107 0.83 -0.76 2.05
C ALA A 107 0.13 -2.13 2.15
N VAL A 108 -0.30 -2.71 1.02
CA VAL A 108 -0.88 -4.06 0.96
C VAL A 108 0.13 -5.11 1.42
N ALA A 109 1.39 -5.01 0.97
CA ALA A 109 2.45 -5.91 1.41
C ALA A 109 2.70 -5.83 2.90
N ALA A 110 2.81 -4.62 3.42
CA ALA A 110 2.99 -4.41 4.84
C ALA A 110 1.80 -4.95 5.64
N ALA A 111 0.57 -4.81 5.14
CA ALA A 111 -0.62 -5.38 5.77
C ALA A 111 -0.54 -6.91 5.92
N GLU A 112 -0.04 -7.60 4.91
CA GLU A 112 0.14 -9.05 4.97
C GLU A 112 1.27 -9.46 5.93
N LEU A 113 2.37 -8.72 5.96
CA LEU A 113 3.50 -8.98 6.83
C LEU A 113 3.17 -8.70 8.32
N VAL A 114 2.55 -7.55 8.61
CA VAL A 114 2.19 -7.14 9.97
C VAL A 114 1.04 -7.98 10.53
N GLY A 115 0.10 -8.34 9.69
CA GLY A 115 -1.09 -9.10 10.08
C GLY A 115 -0.80 -10.47 10.67
N GLY A 116 0.37 -11.04 10.45
CA GLY A 116 0.92 -12.28 11.03
C GLY A 116 0.01 -13.51 11.11
N ARG A 117 -1.30 -13.29 11.02
CA ARG A 117 -2.36 -14.29 11.16
C ARG A 117 -3.20 -14.47 9.90
N GLY A 118 -2.97 -13.68 8.88
CA GLY A 118 -3.88 -13.62 7.73
C GLY A 118 -3.27 -13.97 6.39
N ALA A 119 -1.96 -14.02 6.24
CA ALA A 119 -1.46 -14.85 5.17
C ALA A 119 -2.16 -16.19 5.37
N LYS A 120 -3.13 -16.57 4.52
CA LYS A 120 -3.43 -17.95 4.32
C LYS A 120 -2.06 -18.58 4.19
N ARG A 121 -1.53 -19.10 5.29
CA ARG A 121 -0.38 -19.95 5.19
C ARG A 121 -0.86 -20.98 4.22
N TRP A 122 -0.35 -20.95 3.04
CA TRP A 122 -0.40 -22.07 2.16
C TRP A 122 0.42 -23.15 2.90
N THR A 123 -0.16 -23.68 3.97
CA THR A 123 0.31 -24.92 4.55
C THR A 123 -0.11 -25.99 3.58
N LEU A 124 0.46 -25.91 2.38
CA LEU A 124 0.55 -27.05 1.52
C LEU A 124 1.43 -28.04 2.28
N VAL A 125 0.79 -28.90 3.05
CA VAL A 125 1.40 -30.13 3.49
C VAL A 125 1.49 -30.99 2.22
N ALA A 126 2.55 -30.81 1.46
CA ALA A 126 2.77 -31.51 0.21
C ALA A 126 4.16 -32.11 0.22
N GLU A 127 4.27 -33.30 -0.32
CA GLU A 127 5.56 -33.92 -0.50
C GLU A 127 6.37 -33.17 -1.57
N PRO A 128 7.71 -33.06 -1.44
CA PRO A 128 8.54 -32.37 -2.42
C PRO A 128 8.33 -32.84 -3.86
N ALA A 129 8.03 -34.12 -4.06
CA ALA A 129 7.74 -34.70 -5.38
C ALA A 129 6.45 -34.13 -5.99
N GLN A 130 5.40 -33.91 -5.17
CA GLN A 130 4.16 -33.28 -5.61
C GLN A 130 4.37 -31.83 -6.01
N LEU A 131 5.16 -31.06 -5.22
CA LEU A 131 5.49 -29.67 -5.53
C LEU A 131 6.24 -29.58 -6.85
N GLU A 132 7.24 -30.43 -7.06
CA GLU A 132 8.01 -30.46 -8.31
C GLU A 132 7.16 -30.90 -9.50
N ALA A 133 6.25 -31.86 -9.33
CA ALA A 133 5.36 -32.29 -10.40
C ALA A 133 4.39 -31.16 -10.81
N LEU A 134 3.83 -30.41 -9.83
CA LEU A 134 2.98 -29.26 -10.08
C LEU A 134 3.77 -28.12 -10.74
N ALA A 135 4.98 -27.81 -10.27
CA ALA A 135 5.86 -26.80 -10.89
C ALA A 135 6.16 -27.14 -12.35
N ARG A 136 6.43 -28.42 -12.66
CA ARG A 136 6.60 -28.88 -14.05
C ARG A 136 5.35 -28.75 -14.88
N ALA A 137 4.17 -29.03 -14.31
CA ALA A 137 2.90 -28.85 -15.02
C ALA A 137 2.70 -27.39 -15.43
N ILE A 138 2.94 -26.44 -14.52
CA ILE A 138 2.86 -25.00 -14.77
C ILE A 138 3.89 -24.59 -15.83
N SER A 139 5.11 -25.06 -15.74
CA SER A 139 6.15 -24.81 -16.74
C SER A 139 5.77 -25.31 -18.15
N TYR A 140 5.16 -26.49 -18.26
CA TYR A 140 4.65 -27.03 -19.52
C TYR A 140 3.47 -26.20 -20.04
N HIS A 141 2.55 -25.80 -19.18
CA HIS A 141 1.43 -24.94 -19.56
C HIS A 141 1.91 -23.63 -20.20
N ARG A 142 2.84 -22.90 -19.57
CA ARG A 142 3.40 -21.66 -20.11
C ARG A 142 4.04 -21.83 -21.49
N ARG A 143 4.54 -23.02 -21.82
CA ARG A 143 5.14 -23.35 -23.11
C ARG A 143 4.14 -23.92 -24.10
N ALA A 144 2.84 -23.87 -23.79
CA ALA A 144 1.77 -24.45 -24.59
C ALA A 144 1.90 -25.97 -24.82
N GLU A 145 2.54 -26.67 -23.91
CA GLU A 145 2.74 -28.13 -23.95
C GLU A 145 1.64 -28.84 -23.09
N GLY A 146 0.36 -28.54 -23.33
CA GLY A 146 -0.75 -28.94 -22.48
C GLY A 146 -0.83 -30.45 -22.17
N ARG A 147 -0.50 -31.34 -23.13
CA ARG A 147 -0.45 -32.78 -22.86
C ARG A 147 0.62 -33.16 -21.82
N LYS A 148 1.78 -32.52 -21.86
CA LYS A 148 2.85 -32.73 -20.87
C LYS A 148 2.45 -32.15 -19.52
N ALA A 149 1.76 -31.01 -19.50
CA ALA A 149 1.23 -30.41 -18.27
C ALA A 149 0.25 -31.37 -17.59
N LEU A 150 -0.74 -31.89 -18.32
CA LEU A 150 -1.70 -32.86 -17.78
C LEU A 150 -1.03 -34.19 -17.34
N ALA A 151 0.02 -34.62 -18.05
CA ALA A 151 0.79 -35.81 -17.64
C ALA A 151 1.57 -35.56 -16.34
N ALA A 152 2.14 -34.35 -16.16
CA ALA A 152 2.83 -33.98 -14.94
C ALA A 152 1.89 -33.89 -13.73
N LEU A 153 0.66 -33.35 -13.89
CA LEU A 153 -0.34 -33.31 -12.82
C LEU A 153 -0.71 -34.68 -12.26
N LYS A 154 -0.66 -35.73 -13.10
CA LYS A 154 -0.95 -37.09 -12.66
C LYS A 154 0.19 -37.72 -11.86
N GLN A 155 1.40 -37.12 -11.89
CA GLN A 155 2.53 -37.62 -11.12
C GLN A 155 2.38 -37.19 -9.66
N ASP A 156 2.67 -38.11 -8.78
CA ASP A 156 2.71 -37.87 -7.33
C ASP A 156 1.45 -37.18 -6.75
N ASN A 157 0.28 -37.35 -7.42
CA ASN A 157 -0.99 -36.71 -7.06
C ASN A 157 -0.91 -35.16 -7.04
N ALA A 158 -0.10 -34.57 -7.93
CA ALA A 158 0.05 -33.12 -8.01
C ALA A 158 -1.24 -32.38 -8.39
N ASP A 159 -2.20 -33.09 -9.01
CA ASP A 159 -3.53 -32.55 -9.36
C ASP A 159 -4.33 -32.10 -8.13
N ASP A 160 -4.16 -32.75 -6.99
CA ASP A 160 -4.82 -32.39 -5.73
C ASP A 160 -4.34 -31.02 -5.22
N LEU A 161 -3.08 -30.67 -5.48
CA LEU A 161 -2.50 -29.37 -5.12
C LEU A 161 -2.92 -28.24 -6.04
N LEU A 162 -3.31 -28.55 -7.28
CA LEU A 162 -3.67 -27.53 -8.27
C LEU A 162 -4.84 -26.67 -7.77
N SER A 163 -5.82 -27.25 -7.08
CA SER A 163 -6.93 -26.52 -6.49
C SER A 163 -6.49 -25.49 -5.44
N SER A 164 -5.37 -25.76 -4.78
CA SER A 164 -4.82 -24.88 -3.74
C SER A 164 -4.05 -23.70 -4.32
N VAL A 165 -3.52 -23.78 -5.53
CA VAL A 165 -2.75 -22.73 -6.21
C VAL A 165 -3.51 -22.10 -7.38
N GLY A 166 -4.67 -22.63 -7.75
CA GLY A 166 -5.44 -22.20 -8.94
C GLY A 166 -5.74 -20.70 -8.95
N GLY A 167 -6.13 -20.13 -7.80
CA GLY A 167 -6.38 -18.69 -7.69
C GLY A 167 -5.15 -17.81 -8.01
N ALA A 168 -3.94 -18.35 -7.80
CA ALA A 168 -2.69 -17.65 -8.15
C ALA A 168 -2.37 -17.76 -9.66
N LEU A 169 -2.99 -18.68 -10.38
CA LEU A 169 -2.80 -18.90 -11.83
C LEU A 169 -3.84 -18.19 -12.73
N ALA A 170 -4.48 -17.14 -12.22
CA ALA A 170 -5.53 -16.37 -12.91
C ALA A 170 -6.78 -17.19 -13.32
N GLY A 171 -7.00 -18.35 -12.70
CA GLY A 171 -8.16 -19.19 -12.88
C GLY A 171 -8.26 -20.23 -11.77
N ASP A 172 -9.34 -20.99 -11.76
CA ASP A 172 -9.41 -22.18 -10.90
C ASP A 172 -8.68 -23.37 -11.55
N ALA A 173 -8.62 -24.48 -10.82
CA ALA A 173 -7.97 -25.70 -11.29
C ALA A 173 -8.63 -26.27 -12.57
N ASP A 174 -9.93 -26.06 -12.75
CA ASP A 174 -10.66 -26.56 -13.91
C ASP A 174 -10.34 -25.74 -15.15
N VAL A 175 -10.23 -24.40 -15.01
CA VAL A 175 -9.77 -23.51 -16.09
C VAL A 175 -8.38 -23.94 -16.57
N PHE A 176 -7.44 -24.15 -15.65
CA PHE A 176 -6.09 -24.62 -16.00
C PHE A 176 -6.12 -25.94 -16.78
N ARG A 177 -6.93 -26.91 -16.31
CA ARG A 177 -7.06 -28.20 -16.99
C ARG A 177 -7.67 -28.06 -18.39
N ASP A 178 -8.68 -27.22 -18.54
CA ASP A 178 -9.37 -27.03 -19.82
C ASP A 178 -8.49 -26.27 -20.81
N GLU A 179 -7.72 -25.28 -20.36
CA GLU A 179 -6.68 -24.66 -21.19
C GLU A 179 -5.66 -25.69 -21.66
N CYS A 180 -5.13 -26.54 -20.77
CA CYS A 180 -4.21 -27.61 -21.15
C CYS A 180 -4.80 -28.58 -22.18
N LYS A 181 -6.09 -28.95 -22.06
CA LYS A 181 -6.78 -29.80 -23.05
C LYS A 181 -6.94 -29.11 -24.40
N SER A 182 -7.17 -27.81 -24.40
CA SER A 182 -7.39 -27.02 -25.63
C SER A 182 -6.11 -26.80 -26.45
N MET A 183 -4.94 -26.91 -25.83
CA MET A 183 -3.65 -26.69 -26.46
C MET A 183 -3.34 -27.77 -27.53
N LYS A 184 -3.14 -27.35 -28.77
CA LYS A 184 -2.75 -28.23 -29.88
C LYS A 184 -1.22 -28.32 -29.98
N PRO A 185 -0.66 -29.42 -30.52
CA PRO A 185 0.75 -29.48 -30.83
C PRO A 185 1.14 -28.30 -31.75
N GLY A 186 2.19 -27.56 -31.36
CA GLY A 186 2.63 -26.38 -32.11
C GLY A 186 1.86 -25.08 -31.78
N SER A 187 0.96 -25.09 -30.80
CA SER A 187 0.40 -23.84 -30.27
C SER A 187 1.51 -22.89 -29.84
N GLN A 188 1.28 -21.60 -30.04
CA GLN A 188 2.21 -20.61 -29.50
C GLN A 188 2.12 -20.57 -27.96
N PRO A 189 3.22 -20.26 -27.27
CA PRO A 189 3.18 -20.01 -25.83
C PRO A 189 2.11 -18.98 -25.48
N VAL A 190 1.61 -19.06 -24.25
CA VAL A 190 0.64 -18.10 -23.73
C VAL A 190 1.18 -16.69 -23.93
N ALA A 191 0.43 -15.85 -24.67
CA ALA A 191 0.87 -14.52 -25.09
C ALA A 191 0.58 -13.46 -24.02
N ASP A 192 -0.17 -13.78 -22.98
CA ASP A 192 -0.47 -12.88 -21.87
C ASP A 192 0.74 -12.82 -20.93
N GLU A 193 1.43 -11.68 -20.95
CA GLU A 193 2.63 -11.43 -20.15
C GLU A 193 2.35 -11.59 -18.65
N ASP A 194 1.20 -11.12 -18.16
CA ASP A 194 0.81 -11.26 -16.77
C ASP A 194 0.65 -12.73 -16.37
N MET A 195 0.02 -13.54 -17.22
CA MET A 195 -0.12 -14.97 -16.97
C MET A 195 1.21 -15.70 -16.97
N VAL A 196 2.14 -15.28 -17.84
CA VAL A 196 3.49 -15.86 -17.89
C VAL A 196 4.24 -15.54 -16.60
N VAL A 197 4.21 -14.30 -16.15
CA VAL A 197 4.87 -13.86 -14.90
C VAL A 197 4.28 -14.60 -13.71
N ARG A 198 2.95 -14.67 -13.59
CA ARG A 198 2.27 -15.42 -12.53
C ARG A 198 2.70 -16.87 -12.50
N GLY A 199 2.69 -17.53 -13.65
CA GLY A 199 3.13 -18.92 -13.77
C GLY A 199 4.58 -19.12 -13.32
N ILE A 200 5.49 -18.22 -13.68
CA ILE A 200 6.89 -18.28 -13.24
C ILE A 200 7.00 -18.16 -11.73
N LEU A 201 6.28 -17.23 -11.12
CA LEU A 201 6.33 -16.99 -9.69
C LEU A 201 5.79 -18.17 -8.89
N VAL A 202 4.65 -18.74 -9.31
CA VAL A 202 4.11 -19.95 -8.70
C VAL A 202 5.10 -21.13 -8.86
N GLU A 203 5.68 -21.31 -10.04
CA GLU A 203 6.69 -22.33 -10.28
C GLU A 203 7.90 -22.19 -9.34
N LEU A 204 8.42 -20.97 -9.17
CA LEU A 204 9.54 -20.69 -8.29
C LEU A 204 9.19 -20.94 -6.82
N ALA A 205 8.01 -20.52 -6.37
CA ALA A 205 7.53 -20.75 -5.02
C ALA A 205 7.41 -22.26 -4.72
N LEU A 206 6.84 -23.03 -5.63
CA LEU A 206 6.72 -24.48 -5.50
C LEU A 206 8.09 -25.16 -5.42
N ARG A 207 9.06 -24.77 -6.26
CA ARG A 207 10.41 -25.35 -6.28
C ARG A 207 11.26 -24.96 -5.08
N SER A 208 11.09 -23.75 -4.55
CA SER A 208 11.79 -23.30 -3.35
C SER A 208 11.28 -23.95 -2.07
N GLY A 209 10.07 -24.54 -2.11
CA GLY A 209 9.36 -25.00 -0.93
C GLY A 209 8.91 -23.87 -0.01
N ASP A 210 9.15 -22.63 -0.41
CA ASP A 210 8.77 -21.43 0.34
C ASP A 210 7.48 -20.83 -0.20
N LEU A 211 6.39 -21.50 0.08
CA LEU A 211 5.03 -21.02 -0.20
C LEU A 211 4.59 -19.91 0.77
N ARG A 212 5.50 -19.44 1.61
CA ARG A 212 5.25 -18.39 2.60
C ARG A 212 5.52 -16.98 2.07
N THR A 213 5.87 -16.82 0.81
CA THR A 213 6.17 -15.50 0.30
C THR A 213 4.88 -14.66 0.25
N PRO A 214 4.72 -13.67 1.16
CA PRO A 214 3.68 -12.63 1.01
C PRO A 214 3.79 -11.94 -0.34
N GLY A 215 4.96 -12.08 -0.95
CA GLY A 215 5.26 -11.57 -2.27
C GLY A 215 4.58 -12.29 -3.42
N LEU A 216 4.01 -13.47 -3.23
CA LEU A 216 3.37 -14.15 -4.37
C LEU A 216 2.16 -13.35 -4.85
N ASP A 217 1.26 -12.98 -3.93
CA ASP A 217 0.09 -12.17 -4.29
C ASP A 217 0.49 -10.79 -4.82
N MET A 218 1.60 -10.21 -4.32
CA MET A 218 2.10 -8.91 -4.76
C MET A 218 2.85 -8.96 -6.09
N ALA A 219 3.63 -9.99 -6.30
CA ALA A 219 4.27 -10.23 -7.58
C ALA A 219 3.25 -10.56 -8.67
N LEU A 220 2.04 -11.00 -8.29
CA LEU A 220 0.92 -11.25 -9.19
C LEU A 220 0.21 -9.96 -9.64
N PHE A 221 0.42 -8.83 -8.94
CA PHE A 221 -0.33 -7.58 -9.19
C PHE A 221 0.45 -6.48 -9.89
N GLY A 222 1.70 -6.67 -10.30
CA GLY A 222 2.35 -5.60 -11.04
C GLY A 222 3.81 -5.80 -11.42
N ASP A 223 4.24 -5.07 -12.44
CA ASP A 223 5.63 -4.90 -12.90
C ASP A 223 6.53 -4.16 -11.90
N VAL A 224 6.07 -3.96 -10.68
CA VAL A 224 6.77 -3.19 -9.67
C VAL A 224 7.61 -4.14 -8.82
N ALA A 225 8.90 -3.84 -8.69
CA ALA A 225 9.77 -4.54 -7.75
C ALA A 225 9.14 -4.53 -6.35
N LEU A 226 9.17 -5.69 -5.67
CA LEU A 226 8.67 -5.80 -4.29
C LEU A 226 9.37 -4.76 -3.41
N PRO A 227 8.62 -3.92 -2.69
CA PRO A 227 9.22 -2.93 -1.81
C PRO A 227 9.92 -3.65 -0.66
N GLU A 228 11.11 -3.19 -0.33
CA GLU A 228 11.77 -3.60 0.90
C GLU A 228 11.02 -2.99 2.10
N ILE A 229 10.58 -3.84 3.03
CA ILE A 229 9.82 -3.45 4.21
C ILE A 229 10.56 -3.99 5.44
N ASP A 230 11.11 -3.10 6.24
CA ASP A 230 11.71 -3.44 7.52
C ASP A 230 10.69 -3.25 8.64
N LEU A 231 10.06 -4.35 9.06
CA LEU A 231 9.08 -4.33 10.15
C LEU A 231 9.69 -4.03 11.52
N SER A 232 11.01 -4.12 11.67
CA SER A 232 11.70 -3.79 12.91
C SER A 232 11.85 -2.28 13.11
N ASP A 233 11.76 -1.49 12.04
CA ASP A 233 11.78 -0.03 12.08
C ASP A 233 10.37 0.56 11.86
N PRO A 234 9.68 0.98 12.93
CA PRO A 234 8.36 1.60 12.82
C PRO A 234 8.36 2.87 11.95
N GLN A 235 9.44 3.63 11.93
CA GLN A 235 9.51 4.84 11.14
C GLN A 235 9.58 4.51 9.63
N SER A 236 10.35 3.50 9.27
CA SER A 236 10.42 3.01 7.88
C SER A 236 9.10 2.38 7.44
N THR A 237 8.48 1.58 8.30
CA THR A 237 7.25 0.85 7.98
C THR A 237 6.03 1.79 7.89
N TRP A 238 5.86 2.68 8.87
CA TRP A 238 4.66 3.49 9.06
C TRP A 238 4.81 4.94 8.60
N ASN A 239 6.04 5.36 8.30
CA ASN A 239 6.40 6.75 7.97
C ASN A 239 6.02 7.75 9.08
N VAL A 240 6.03 7.30 10.34
CA VAL A 240 5.75 8.11 11.54
C VAL A 240 6.71 7.74 12.67
N ASP A 241 6.89 8.65 13.61
CA ASP A 241 7.61 8.40 14.85
C ASP A 241 6.61 8.15 16.00
N PRO A 242 6.43 6.91 16.48
CA PRO A 242 5.47 6.60 17.55
C PRO A 242 5.82 7.27 18.89
N LYS A 243 7.06 7.73 19.08
CA LYS A 243 7.45 8.52 20.26
C LYS A 243 6.89 9.94 20.22
N ARG A 244 6.41 10.39 19.06
CA ARG A 244 5.81 11.71 18.83
C ARG A 244 4.33 11.60 18.51
N ALA A 245 3.59 10.85 19.30
CA ALA A 245 2.18 10.57 19.05
C ALA A 245 1.20 11.59 19.67
N TRP A 246 1.68 12.54 20.46
CA TRP A 246 0.83 13.56 21.07
C TRP A 246 0.66 14.77 20.14
N TRP A 247 -0.59 15.20 19.94
CA TRP A 247 -0.86 16.43 19.21
C TRP A 247 -0.83 17.64 20.15
N ARG A 248 0.09 18.58 19.93
CA ARG A 248 0.25 19.79 20.74
C ARG A 248 0.63 20.98 19.87
N GLY A 249 -0.16 22.07 19.99
CA GLY A 249 0.13 23.31 19.27
C GLY A 249 0.25 23.14 17.76
N GLY A 250 -0.62 22.34 17.15
CA GLY A 250 -0.68 22.14 15.71
C GLY A 250 0.37 21.19 15.13
N LYS A 251 1.01 20.35 15.96
CA LYS A 251 2.03 19.39 15.52
C LYS A 251 2.12 18.16 16.44
N TRP A 252 2.67 17.08 15.90
CA TRP A 252 3.02 15.91 16.68
C TRP A 252 4.24 16.16 17.57
N SER A 253 4.16 15.72 18.81
CA SER A 253 5.20 15.90 19.83
C SER A 253 5.41 14.64 20.66
N GLY A 254 6.62 14.48 21.22
CA GLY A 254 6.90 13.47 22.23
C GLY A 254 6.45 13.98 23.62
N ASN A 255 5.97 13.05 24.44
CA ASN A 255 5.51 13.23 25.81
C ASN A 255 4.38 14.28 26.01
N GLY A 256 3.26 13.80 26.48
CA GLY A 256 2.16 14.62 26.99
C GLY A 256 2.43 15.16 28.38
#